data_f3d732f4b55d0563a20e6a58a046a7c1
#
_entry.id   f3d732f4b55d0563a20e6a58a046a7c1
#
_cell.length_a   1.000
_cell.length_b   1.000
_cell.length_c   1.000
_cell.angle_alpha   90.00
_cell.angle_beta   90.00
_cell.angle_gamma   90.00
#
_symmetry.space_group_name_H-M   'P 1'
#
loop_
_entity.id
_entity.type
_entity.pdbx_description
1 polymer ?
#
loop_
_entity_poly.entity_id
_entity_poly.type
_entity_poly.pdbx_seq_one_letter_code
_entity_poly.pdbx_strand_id
1 'polypeptide(L)'
;MLLVAVGLVSCGDDDKPYIPELNKLTSVTCTKNGNAFFNADITYDQDKQINRIILTTEGNQFTDNYIIVDKTISVSGVKMVDGSPTNPFVHTVYTLSGNMIAAKEEKSENKYMSNAVYTAVENRYTYSSNWLKSVSQVIQWPNENGSGYQTREMGEVDRYSWENGNVVHYAYLPQQEITYEYDSQLRPENFPFRVVNSFRPVGFDMISPLNLLYGKMNQNLPTRAYWYNVSAATDICAEYTFRYTLTGDYITGMTIEEKINPVNGVTAENNTYEYAFVYNFVAEQK
;
A
#
# COMPACT_ATOMS: atom_id res chain seq x y z
N MET A 1 50.24 26.76 -25.85
CA MET A 1 49.68 25.40 -25.95
C MET A 1 49.01 25.10 -24.61
N LEU A 2 47.69 25.32 -24.58
CA LEU A 2 46.92 25.20 -23.34
C LEU A 2 46.27 23.82 -23.32
N LEU A 3 46.68 22.94 -22.42
CA LEU A 3 46.06 21.63 -22.21
C LEU A 3 44.77 21.83 -21.40
N VAL A 4 43.63 21.66 -22.03
CA VAL A 4 42.33 21.57 -21.33
C VAL A 4 42.17 20.10 -20.89
N ALA A 5 42.33 19.85 -19.59
CA ALA A 5 41.99 18.60 -18.99
C ALA A 5 40.45 18.51 -18.90
N VAL A 6 39.88 17.71 -19.76
CA VAL A 6 38.47 17.31 -19.62
C VAL A 6 38.38 16.31 -18.49
N GLY A 7 37.95 16.79 -17.33
CA GLY A 7 37.59 15.90 -16.21
C GLY A 7 36.34 15.06 -16.64
N LEU A 8 36.54 13.77 -16.78
CA LEU A 8 35.47 12.81 -16.83
C LEU A 8 34.81 12.83 -15.44
N VAL A 9 33.68 13.49 -15.34
CA VAL A 9 32.77 13.32 -14.19
C VAL A 9 32.24 11.89 -14.33
N SER A 10 32.77 10.99 -13.52
CA SER A 10 32.19 9.69 -13.27
C SER A 10 30.77 9.94 -12.78
N CYS A 11 29.76 9.59 -13.59
CA CYS A 11 28.40 9.43 -13.11
C CYS A 11 28.44 8.28 -12.11
N GLY A 12 28.42 8.66 -10.83
CA GLY A 12 28.33 7.70 -9.74
C GLY A 12 26.97 7.00 -9.74
N ASP A 13 26.94 5.87 -9.09
CA ASP A 13 25.86 4.91 -8.84
C ASP A 13 24.62 5.51 -8.10
N ASP A 14 24.20 6.73 -8.42
CA ASP A 14 23.17 7.49 -7.70
C ASP A 14 21.74 7.23 -8.19
N ASP A 15 21.53 6.25 -9.07
CA ASP A 15 20.20 6.00 -9.68
C ASP A 15 19.33 4.98 -8.92
N LYS A 16 19.78 4.44 -7.79
CA LYS A 16 18.91 3.59 -6.96
C LYS A 16 17.88 4.47 -6.25
N PRO A 17 16.58 4.13 -6.30
CA PRO A 17 15.57 4.88 -5.57
C PRO A 17 15.91 4.81 -4.08
N TYR A 18 16.11 5.99 -3.48
CA TYR A 18 16.26 6.09 -2.03
C TYR A 18 14.88 5.75 -1.40
N ILE A 19 14.75 4.53 -0.91
CA ILE A 19 13.68 4.20 0.01
C ILE A 19 14.13 4.74 1.36
N PRO A 20 13.46 5.77 1.91
CA PRO A 20 13.83 6.34 3.21
C PRO A 20 14.01 5.21 4.22
N GLU A 21 14.78 5.39 5.28
CA GLU A 21 15.16 4.38 6.30
C GLU A 21 13.96 3.62 6.92
N LEU A 22 13.20 2.96 6.06
CA LEU A 22 12.09 2.04 6.36
C LEU A 22 12.55 0.73 6.95
N ASN A 23 13.81 0.49 6.87
CA ASN A 23 14.50 -0.73 7.25
C ASN A 23 14.47 -1.04 8.75
N LYS A 24 13.62 -0.35 9.50
CA LYS A 24 13.47 -0.61 10.92
C LYS A 24 12.23 -1.44 11.25
N LEU A 25 11.17 -1.37 10.44
CA LEU A 25 9.94 -2.16 10.65
C LEU A 25 10.16 -3.59 10.13
N THR A 26 10.27 -4.56 11.04
CA THR A 26 10.55 -5.96 10.70
C THR A 26 9.36 -6.88 10.84
N SER A 27 8.38 -6.52 11.65
CA SER A 27 7.16 -7.31 11.76
C SER A 27 5.96 -6.44 12.14
N VAL A 28 4.79 -6.85 11.65
CA VAL A 28 3.49 -6.30 12.02
C VAL A 28 2.55 -7.45 12.31
N THR A 29 1.99 -7.49 13.50
CA THR A 29 0.92 -8.42 13.84
C THR A 29 -0.38 -7.65 14.02
N CYS A 30 -1.50 -8.25 13.64
CA CYS A 30 -2.82 -7.72 13.88
C CYS A 30 -3.75 -8.80 14.40
N THR A 31 -4.52 -8.49 15.44
CA THR A 31 -5.64 -9.30 15.89
C THR A 31 -6.96 -8.60 15.56
N LYS A 32 -8.02 -9.38 15.32
CA LYS A 32 -9.41 -8.91 15.23
C LYS A 32 -10.21 -9.54 16.35
N ASN A 33 -10.74 -8.75 17.27
CA ASN A 33 -11.50 -9.21 18.44
C ASN A 33 -10.72 -10.27 19.25
N GLY A 34 -9.39 -10.05 19.42
CA GLY A 34 -8.49 -10.95 20.14
C GLY A 34 -8.04 -12.19 19.35
N ASN A 35 -8.55 -12.45 18.15
CA ASN A 35 -8.10 -13.55 17.30
C ASN A 35 -7.08 -13.06 16.26
N ALA A 36 -6.13 -13.93 15.88
CA ALA A 36 -5.15 -13.60 14.85
C ALA A 36 -5.86 -13.20 13.55
N PHE A 37 -5.54 -12.02 13.01
CA PHE A 37 -6.08 -11.51 11.77
C PHE A 37 -5.04 -11.57 10.65
N PHE A 38 -3.84 -11.06 10.92
CA PHE A 38 -2.68 -11.27 10.05
C PHE A 38 -1.36 -11.10 10.83
N ASN A 39 -0.30 -11.64 10.23
CA ASN A 39 1.09 -11.37 10.58
C ASN A 39 1.87 -11.06 9.31
N ALA A 40 2.69 -10.03 9.33
CA ALA A 40 3.59 -9.67 8.24
C ALA A 40 5.04 -9.64 8.75
N ASP A 41 5.91 -10.45 8.15
CA ASP A 41 7.34 -10.45 8.41
C ASP A 41 8.05 -9.78 7.23
N ILE A 42 8.87 -8.78 7.51
CA ILE A 42 9.54 -7.92 6.53
C ILE A 42 11.05 -8.12 6.64
N THR A 43 11.70 -8.48 5.55
CA THR A 43 13.15 -8.64 5.49
C THR A 43 13.76 -7.66 4.50
N TYR A 44 15.01 -7.31 4.75
CA TYR A 44 15.79 -6.33 3.99
C TYR A 44 17.10 -6.97 3.55
N ASP A 45 17.62 -6.51 2.42
CA ASP A 45 18.92 -6.91 1.92
C ASP A 45 20.09 -6.13 2.60
N GLN A 46 21.31 -6.34 2.10
CA GLN A 46 22.50 -5.68 2.63
C GLN A 46 22.51 -4.16 2.37
N ASP A 47 21.82 -3.72 1.32
CA ASP A 47 21.66 -2.31 0.96
C ASP A 47 20.46 -1.67 1.70
N LYS A 48 19.90 -2.38 2.70
CA LYS A 48 18.74 -1.97 3.48
C LYS A 48 17.47 -1.76 2.63
N GLN A 49 17.37 -2.39 1.48
CA GLN A 49 16.18 -2.40 0.63
C GLN A 49 15.28 -3.57 1.00
N ILE A 50 13.96 -3.39 0.90
CA ILE A 50 13.01 -4.50 1.11
C ILE A 50 13.29 -5.58 0.07
N ASN A 51 13.54 -6.81 0.54
CA ASN A 51 13.71 -7.94 -0.35
C ASN A 51 12.58 -8.97 -0.25
N ARG A 52 11.88 -9.04 0.88
CA ARG A 52 10.75 -9.97 1.03
C ARG A 52 9.76 -9.52 2.10
N ILE A 53 8.48 -9.74 1.83
CA ILE A 53 7.39 -9.67 2.82
C ILE A 53 6.67 -11.01 2.82
N ILE A 54 6.46 -11.58 4.00
CA ILE A 54 5.62 -12.76 4.20
C ILE A 54 4.40 -12.29 4.97
N LEU A 55 3.23 -12.31 4.33
CA LEU A 55 1.95 -11.99 4.95
C LEU A 55 1.17 -13.28 5.20
N THR A 56 0.92 -13.59 6.45
CA THR A 56 0.11 -14.73 6.88
C THR A 56 -1.24 -14.22 7.37
N THR A 57 -2.30 -14.73 6.81
CA THR A 57 -3.69 -14.51 7.22
C THR A 57 -4.33 -15.84 7.56
N GLU A 58 -5.56 -15.87 8.04
CA GLU A 58 -6.29 -17.10 8.36
C GLU A 58 -6.24 -18.09 7.17
N GLY A 59 -5.55 -19.23 7.36
CA GLY A 59 -5.41 -20.30 6.36
C GLY A 59 -4.59 -19.99 5.12
N ASN A 60 -4.03 -18.76 4.98
CA ASN A 60 -3.30 -18.34 3.79
C ASN A 60 -1.96 -17.72 4.15
N GLN A 61 -0.95 -17.99 3.33
CA GLN A 61 0.33 -17.29 3.38
C GLN A 61 0.66 -16.72 2.00
N PHE A 62 1.04 -15.45 1.97
CA PHE A 62 1.49 -14.74 0.78
C PHE A 62 2.97 -14.40 0.99
N THR A 63 3.79 -14.76 0.04
CA THR A 63 5.22 -14.40 0.05
C THR A 63 5.51 -13.53 -1.15
N ASP A 64 5.86 -12.29 -0.91
CA ASP A 64 6.25 -11.34 -1.94
C ASP A 64 7.76 -11.13 -1.88
N ASN A 65 8.45 -11.41 -2.99
CA ASN A 65 9.87 -11.15 -3.17
C ASN A 65 10.05 -9.90 -4.02
N TYR A 66 10.89 -8.99 -3.56
CA TYR A 66 11.13 -7.68 -4.16
C TYR A 66 12.50 -7.63 -4.80
N ILE A 67 12.56 -7.15 -6.03
CA ILE A 67 13.79 -6.88 -6.76
C ILE A 67 13.74 -5.42 -7.20
N ILE A 68 14.69 -4.62 -6.74
CA ILE A 68 14.78 -3.20 -7.05
C ILE A 68 15.94 -2.99 -8.01
N VAL A 69 15.62 -2.54 -9.23
CA VAL A 69 16.61 -2.23 -10.26
C VAL A 69 16.24 -0.89 -10.90
N ASP A 70 17.15 0.06 -10.87
CA ASP A 70 16.96 1.41 -11.39
C ASP A 70 15.65 2.05 -10.88
N LYS A 71 14.73 2.34 -11.79
CA LYS A 71 13.42 2.95 -11.48
C LYS A 71 12.27 1.93 -11.43
N THR A 72 12.61 0.67 -11.15
CA THR A 72 11.62 -0.41 -11.18
C THR A 72 11.72 -1.25 -9.92
N ILE A 73 10.56 -1.53 -9.31
CA ILE A 73 10.42 -2.51 -8.24
C ILE A 73 9.58 -3.66 -8.79
N SER A 74 10.20 -4.81 -8.99
CA SER A 74 9.51 -6.03 -9.41
C SER A 74 9.16 -6.88 -8.20
N VAL A 75 7.92 -7.30 -8.10
CA VAL A 75 7.41 -8.17 -7.03
C VAL A 75 6.90 -9.46 -7.64
N SER A 76 7.47 -10.56 -7.18
CA SER A 76 6.97 -11.89 -7.50
C SER A 76 6.31 -12.50 -6.27
N GLY A 77 5.01 -12.78 -6.37
CA GLY A 77 4.21 -13.29 -5.26
C GLY A 77 3.89 -14.77 -5.39
N VAL A 78 3.96 -15.49 -4.26
CA VAL A 78 3.46 -16.87 -4.14
C VAL A 78 2.41 -16.90 -3.06
N LYS A 79 1.21 -17.39 -3.39
CA LYS A 79 0.16 -17.66 -2.42
C LYS A 79 0.20 -19.13 -2.05
N MET A 80 0.25 -19.42 -0.73
CA MET A 80 0.09 -20.76 -0.17
C MET A 80 -1.29 -20.86 0.48
N VAL A 81 -2.04 -21.90 0.20
CA VAL A 81 -3.31 -22.24 0.87
C VAL A 81 -3.14 -23.63 1.47
N ASP A 82 -3.33 -23.75 2.76
CA ASP A 82 -3.16 -25.00 3.49
C ASP A 82 -1.81 -25.72 3.20
N GLY A 83 -0.74 -24.91 3.10
CA GLY A 83 0.62 -25.39 2.85
C GLY A 83 0.92 -25.78 1.39
N SER A 84 -0.02 -25.65 0.48
CA SER A 84 0.16 -25.93 -0.94
C SER A 84 0.21 -24.67 -1.77
N PRO A 85 1.17 -24.52 -2.70
CA PRO A 85 1.21 -23.36 -3.59
C PRO A 85 -0.01 -23.37 -4.49
N THR A 86 -0.75 -22.26 -4.47
CA THR A 86 -1.84 -22.03 -5.40
C THR A 86 -1.35 -21.03 -6.45
N ASN A 87 -1.58 -21.34 -7.74
CA ASN A 87 -1.56 -20.25 -8.72
C ASN A 87 -2.86 -19.43 -8.55
N PRO A 88 -2.80 -18.11 -8.53
CA PRO A 88 -2.18 -17.35 -9.59
C PRO A 88 -0.84 -16.77 -9.15
N PHE A 89 0.11 -16.85 -10.06
CA PHE A 89 1.34 -16.10 -10.00
C PHE A 89 0.98 -14.63 -10.24
N VAL A 90 1.00 -13.82 -9.19
CA VAL A 90 0.83 -12.37 -9.33
C VAL A 90 2.20 -11.78 -9.52
N HIS A 91 2.44 -11.19 -10.68
CA HIS A 91 3.65 -10.41 -10.93
C HIS A 91 3.27 -8.94 -10.92
N THR A 92 3.83 -8.21 -9.97
CA THR A 92 3.59 -6.77 -9.82
C THR A 92 4.87 -6.02 -10.16
N VAL A 93 4.75 -5.00 -11.00
CA VAL A 93 5.84 -4.10 -11.35
C VAL A 93 5.44 -2.67 -10.99
N TYR A 94 6.23 -2.04 -10.13
CA TYR A 94 6.12 -0.61 -9.86
C TYR A 94 7.16 0.13 -10.68
N THR A 95 6.72 1.17 -11.38
CA THR A 95 7.59 2.11 -12.09
C THR A 95 7.69 3.40 -11.28
N LEU A 96 8.92 3.87 -11.05
CA LEU A 96 9.19 5.06 -10.29
C LEU A 96 9.48 6.26 -11.21
N SER A 97 9.04 7.45 -10.78
CA SER A 97 9.47 8.74 -11.30
C SER A 97 10.13 9.52 -10.16
N GLY A 98 11.45 9.67 -10.21
CA GLY A 98 12.21 10.04 -9.01
C GLY A 98 12.02 8.96 -7.93
N ASN A 99 11.67 9.38 -6.72
CA ASN A 99 11.42 8.50 -5.58
C ASN A 99 9.93 8.19 -5.37
N MET A 100 9.09 8.41 -6.38
CA MET A 100 7.65 8.20 -6.25
C MET A 100 7.17 7.16 -7.25
N ILE A 101 6.24 6.30 -6.83
CA ILE A 101 5.56 5.35 -7.70
C ILE A 101 4.71 6.13 -8.71
N ALA A 102 5.06 6.03 -10.01
CA ALA A 102 4.32 6.61 -11.11
C ALA A 102 3.26 5.64 -11.67
N ALA A 103 3.58 4.34 -11.68
CA ALA A 103 2.65 3.31 -12.13
C ALA A 103 2.85 2.01 -11.36
N LYS A 104 1.78 1.22 -11.26
CA LYS A 104 1.78 -0.16 -10.77
C LYS A 104 1.09 -1.02 -11.82
N GLU A 105 1.81 -1.97 -12.40
CA GLU A 105 1.25 -3.00 -13.26
C GLU A 105 1.16 -4.32 -12.49
N GLU A 106 0.00 -4.93 -12.50
CA GLU A 106 -0.25 -6.21 -11.85
C GLU A 106 -0.73 -7.20 -12.91
N LYS A 107 -0.01 -8.31 -13.08
CA LYS A 107 -0.35 -9.40 -14.00
C LYS A 107 -0.81 -10.60 -13.20
N SER A 108 -2.00 -11.07 -13.47
CA SER A 108 -2.53 -12.31 -12.90
C SER A 108 -2.86 -13.32 -13.99
N GLU A 109 -2.51 -14.58 -13.70
CA GLU A 109 -2.93 -15.70 -14.54
C GLU A 109 -4.38 -16.07 -14.20
N ASN A 110 -5.30 -15.88 -15.13
CA ASN A 110 -6.68 -16.27 -14.91
C ASN A 110 -6.90 -17.73 -15.34
N LYS A 111 -7.02 -18.63 -14.36
CA LYS A 111 -7.22 -20.07 -14.57
C LYS A 111 -8.60 -20.49 -15.07
N TYR A 112 -9.56 -19.56 -15.09
CA TYR A 112 -10.94 -19.89 -15.49
C TYR A 112 -11.13 -20.05 -17.00
N MET A 113 -10.12 -19.73 -17.79
CA MET A 113 -10.10 -20.03 -19.22
C MET A 113 -9.03 -21.08 -19.51
N SER A 114 -9.37 -22.09 -20.26
CA SER A 114 -8.56 -23.27 -20.59
C SER A 114 -7.22 -23.01 -21.31
N ASN A 115 -6.91 -21.75 -21.58
CA ASN A 115 -5.63 -21.27 -22.07
C ASN A 115 -5.15 -20.21 -21.10
N ALA A 116 -3.91 -20.28 -20.64
CA ALA A 116 -3.30 -19.33 -19.72
C ALA A 116 -3.55 -17.87 -20.17
N VAL A 117 -4.51 -17.23 -19.52
CA VAL A 117 -4.99 -15.91 -19.89
C VAL A 117 -4.48 -14.93 -18.86
N TYR A 118 -3.57 -14.07 -19.27
CA TYR A 118 -3.05 -13.02 -18.41
C TYR A 118 -3.98 -11.80 -18.46
N THR A 119 -4.49 -11.41 -17.30
CA THR A 119 -5.11 -10.09 -17.14
C THR A 119 -4.07 -9.16 -16.53
N ALA A 120 -3.82 -8.04 -17.16
CA ALA A 120 -2.98 -6.99 -16.61
C ALA A 120 -3.84 -5.82 -16.17
N VAL A 121 -3.57 -5.30 -14.98
CA VAL A 121 -4.16 -4.08 -14.44
C VAL A 121 -3.04 -3.09 -14.20
N GLU A 122 -3.07 -1.96 -14.89
CA GLU A 122 -2.14 -0.86 -14.70
C GLU A 122 -2.83 0.28 -13.96
N ASN A 123 -2.31 0.64 -12.79
CA ASN A 123 -2.69 1.83 -12.05
C ASN A 123 -1.67 2.93 -12.31
N ARG A 124 -2.12 4.11 -12.73
CA ARG A 124 -1.31 5.31 -12.99
C ARG A 124 -1.59 6.34 -11.92
N TYR A 125 -0.53 6.82 -11.26
CA TYR A 125 -0.62 7.72 -10.13
C TYR A 125 -0.34 9.15 -10.56
N THR A 126 -1.24 10.07 -10.22
CA THR A 126 -1.13 11.49 -10.53
C THR A 126 -0.86 12.28 -9.25
N TYR A 127 0.14 13.16 -9.30
CA TYR A 127 0.58 13.98 -8.17
C TYR A 127 0.40 15.47 -8.45
N SER A 128 0.17 16.22 -7.38
CA SER A 128 0.25 17.68 -7.38
C SER A 128 1.16 18.11 -6.23
N SER A 129 2.27 18.78 -6.53
CA SER A 129 3.30 19.18 -5.54
C SER A 129 3.76 18.01 -4.62
N ASN A 130 3.91 16.82 -5.21
CA ASN A 130 4.26 15.54 -4.56
C ASN A 130 3.15 14.96 -3.64
N TRP A 131 1.95 15.53 -3.62
CA TRP A 131 0.78 14.94 -2.99
C TRP A 131 0.05 14.05 -3.99
N LEU A 132 -0.24 12.80 -3.61
CA LEU A 132 -1.04 11.92 -4.46
C LEU A 132 -2.44 12.52 -4.63
N LYS A 133 -2.84 12.77 -5.88
CA LYS A 133 -4.12 13.39 -6.23
C LYS A 133 -5.15 12.35 -6.65
N SER A 134 -4.76 11.47 -7.57
CA SER A 134 -5.67 10.47 -8.11
C SER A 134 -4.92 9.27 -8.67
N VAL A 135 -5.67 8.19 -8.84
CA VAL A 135 -5.24 6.99 -9.55
C VAL A 135 -6.19 6.75 -10.70
N SER A 136 -5.66 6.57 -11.90
CA SER A 136 -6.42 6.07 -13.04
C SER A 136 -6.03 4.61 -13.32
N GLN A 137 -6.95 3.87 -13.93
CA GLN A 137 -6.74 2.44 -14.15
C GLN A 137 -6.95 2.08 -15.62
N VAL A 138 -6.08 1.20 -16.11
CA VAL A 138 -6.20 0.55 -17.41
C VAL A 138 -6.22 -0.96 -17.19
N ILE A 139 -7.21 -1.64 -17.77
CA ILE A 139 -7.34 -3.09 -17.69
C ILE A 139 -7.10 -3.67 -19.09
N GLN A 140 -6.28 -4.71 -19.13
CA GLN A 140 -6.02 -5.49 -20.36
C GLN A 140 -6.44 -6.93 -20.13
N TRP A 141 -7.18 -7.49 -21.08
CA TRP A 141 -7.56 -8.90 -21.09
C TRP A 141 -7.47 -9.45 -22.51
N PRO A 142 -7.26 -10.77 -22.69
CA PRO A 142 -7.14 -11.37 -24.01
C PRO A 142 -8.47 -11.32 -24.77
N ASN A 143 -8.35 -11.27 -26.07
CA ASN A 143 -9.48 -11.44 -26.98
C ASN A 143 -10.08 -12.84 -26.87
N GLU A 144 -11.36 -12.98 -27.11
CA GLU A 144 -12.09 -14.27 -27.10
C GLU A 144 -11.48 -15.32 -28.04
N ASN A 145 -10.88 -14.88 -29.15
CA ASN A 145 -10.24 -15.73 -30.13
C ASN A 145 -8.76 -16.06 -29.81
N GLY A 146 -8.25 -15.60 -28.65
CA GLY A 146 -6.87 -15.83 -28.22
C GLY A 146 -5.81 -15.04 -29.00
N SER A 147 -6.19 -14.16 -29.95
CA SER A 147 -5.26 -13.34 -30.72
C SER A 147 -5.22 -11.91 -30.21
N GLY A 148 -4.23 -11.58 -29.37
CA GLY A 148 -4.02 -10.24 -28.83
C GLY A 148 -4.87 -9.92 -27.60
N TYR A 149 -4.84 -8.65 -27.18
CA TYR A 149 -5.49 -8.16 -25.96
C TYR A 149 -6.47 -7.03 -26.28
N GLN A 150 -7.54 -6.99 -25.51
CA GLN A 150 -8.42 -5.83 -25.41
C GLN A 150 -7.93 -4.94 -24.27
N THR A 151 -8.07 -3.62 -24.45
CA THR A 151 -7.70 -2.64 -23.43
C THR A 151 -8.90 -1.77 -23.10
N ARG A 152 -9.16 -1.54 -21.84
CA ARG A 152 -10.17 -0.61 -21.35
C ARG A 152 -9.57 0.39 -20.38
N GLU A 153 -9.68 1.64 -20.69
CA GLU A 153 -9.41 2.72 -19.76
C GLU A 153 -10.62 2.91 -18.85
N MET A 154 -10.42 2.72 -17.54
CA MET A 154 -11.46 2.93 -16.53
C MET A 154 -11.51 4.39 -16.08
N GLY A 155 -10.57 5.22 -16.53
CA GLY A 155 -10.42 6.59 -16.06
C GLY A 155 -9.93 6.65 -14.61
N GLU A 156 -10.32 7.72 -13.91
CA GLU A 156 -9.99 7.91 -12.50
C GLU A 156 -10.80 6.95 -11.63
N VAL A 157 -10.11 6.13 -10.83
CA VAL A 157 -10.71 5.16 -9.90
C VAL A 157 -10.57 5.59 -8.46
N ASP A 158 -9.49 6.32 -8.13
CA ASP A 158 -9.26 6.87 -6.79
C ASP A 158 -9.02 8.37 -6.86
N ARG A 159 -9.54 9.10 -5.87
CA ARG A 159 -9.31 10.54 -5.69
C ARG A 159 -9.01 10.86 -4.24
N TYR A 160 -8.02 11.72 -4.02
CA TYR A 160 -7.57 12.18 -2.71
C TYR A 160 -7.74 13.68 -2.59
N SER A 161 -8.36 14.14 -1.52
CA SER A 161 -8.45 15.55 -1.14
C SER A 161 -7.58 15.82 0.08
N TRP A 162 -6.72 16.82 -0.02
CA TRP A 162 -5.73 17.16 0.98
C TRP A 162 -6.02 18.53 1.60
N GLU A 163 -5.99 18.59 2.93
CA GLU A 163 -6.06 19.83 3.69
C GLU A 163 -5.03 19.81 4.82
N ASN A 164 -4.32 20.91 5.01
CA ASN A 164 -3.32 21.07 6.07
C ASN A 164 -2.32 19.90 6.16
N GLY A 165 -1.89 19.36 4.99
CA GLY A 165 -0.96 18.25 4.93
C GLY A 165 -1.53 16.86 5.23
N ASN A 166 -2.86 16.71 5.28
CA ASN A 166 -3.54 15.46 5.57
C ASN A 166 -4.61 15.13 4.52
N VAL A 167 -4.79 13.84 4.20
CA VAL A 167 -5.92 13.38 3.38
C VAL A 167 -7.19 13.48 4.20
N VAL A 168 -8.04 14.45 3.90
CA VAL A 168 -9.33 14.59 4.59
C VAL A 168 -10.45 13.81 3.93
N HIS A 169 -10.31 13.51 2.64
CA HIS A 169 -11.30 12.76 1.90
C HIS A 169 -10.64 11.87 0.85
N TYR A 170 -11.09 10.64 0.76
CA TYR A 170 -10.72 9.65 -0.23
C TYR A 170 -11.98 9.11 -0.88
N ALA A 171 -12.03 9.10 -2.20
CA ALA A 171 -13.11 8.52 -2.98
C ALA A 171 -12.60 7.36 -3.85
N TYR A 172 -13.25 6.20 -3.75
CA TYR A 172 -13.16 5.10 -4.70
C TYR A 172 -14.36 5.18 -5.64
N LEU A 173 -14.11 5.71 -6.83
CA LEU A 173 -15.18 6.05 -7.77
C LEU A 173 -15.75 4.82 -8.46
N PRO A 174 -17.10 4.75 -8.65
CA PRO A 174 -18.11 5.73 -8.23
C PRO A 174 -18.83 5.40 -6.91
N GLN A 175 -18.33 4.46 -6.11
CA GLN A 175 -19.17 3.74 -5.14
C GLN A 175 -18.94 4.08 -3.68
N GLN A 176 -17.75 4.59 -3.30
CA GLN A 176 -17.38 4.68 -1.89
C GLN A 176 -16.57 5.92 -1.59
N GLU A 177 -16.78 6.47 -0.41
CA GLU A 177 -16.05 7.61 0.10
C GLU A 177 -15.68 7.38 1.57
N ILE A 178 -14.50 7.86 1.96
CA ILE A 178 -14.03 7.85 3.34
C ILE A 178 -13.55 9.26 3.69
N THR A 179 -14.04 9.80 4.78
CA THR A 179 -13.54 11.03 5.37
C THR A 179 -12.68 10.72 6.60
N TYR A 180 -11.66 11.53 6.85
CA TYR A 180 -10.73 11.37 7.96
C TYR A 180 -10.67 12.62 8.82
N GLU A 181 -10.63 12.43 10.12
CA GLU A 181 -10.37 13.46 11.12
C GLU A 181 -9.00 13.26 11.76
N TYR A 182 -8.33 14.35 12.09
CA TYR A 182 -6.99 14.38 12.64
C TYR A 182 -6.96 15.27 13.88
N ASP A 183 -6.06 14.95 14.80
CA ASP A 183 -5.66 15.86 15.88
C ASP A 183 -4.28 16.48 15.57
N SER A 184 -3.65 17.05 16.58
CA SER A 184 -2.33 17.66 16.47
C SER A 184 -1.17 16.66 16.55
N GLN A 185 -1.44 15.36 16.77
CA GLN A 185 -0.39 14.35 16.87
C GLN A 185 0.30 14.14 15.53
N LEU A 186 1.57 14.50 15.47
CA LEU A 186 2.38 14.30 14.26
C LEU A 186 2.60 12.81 14.01
N ARG A 187 2.53 12.43 12.74
CA ARG A 187 2.92 11.10 12.30
C ARG A 187 4.46 10.99 12.32
N PRO A 188 5.05 9.98 12.97
CA PRO A 188 6.47 9.69 12.81
C PRO A 188 6.84 9.45 11.35
N GLU A 189 7.96 10.00 10.87
CA GLU A 189 8.36 9.91 9.46
C GLU A 189 8.48 8.47 8.96
N ASN A 190 8.93 7.57 9.83
CA ASN A 190 9.13 6.15 9.55
C ASN A 190 7.85 5.31 9.64
N PHE A 191 6.71 5.88 10.03
CA PHE A 191 5.44 5.15 10.12
C PHE A 191 4.70 5.20 8.77
N PRO A 192 4.60 4.07 8.04
CA PRO A 192 4.12 4.04 6.66
C PRO A 192 2.59 4.05 6.54
N PHE A 193 1.88 4.72 7.46
CA PHE A 193 0.44 4.81 7.40
C PHE A 193 -0.02 5.63 6.20
N ARG A 194 -0.84 5.03 5.36
CA ARG A 194 -1.44 5.67 4.19
C ARG A 194 -2.91 5.32 4.09
N VAL A 195 -3.72 6.28 3.65
CA VAL A 195 -5.04 6.03 3.12
C VAL A 195 -4.90 5.29 1.79
N VAL A 196 -5.36 4.06 1.72
CA VAL A 196 -5.24 3.21 0.53
C VAL A 196 -6.62 2.86 -0.01
N ASN A 197 -6.66 2.40 -1.26
CA ASN A 197 -7.84 1.82 -1.87
C ASN A 197 -8.23 0.53 -1.13
N SER A 198 -8.94 0.68 -0.04
CA SER A 198 -9.52 -0.40 0.76
C SER A 198 -10.91 0.01 1.20
N PHE A 199 -11.86 -0.91 1.06
CA PHE A 199 -13.23 -0.74 1.56
C PHE A 199 -13.29 -0.49 3.07
N ARG A 200 -12.21 -0.81 3.78
CA ARG A 200 -12.08 -0.61 5.21
C ARG A 200 -10.66 -0.13 5.50
N PRO A 201 -10.47 0.90 6.32
CA PRO A 201 -9.15 1.35 6.73
C PRO A 201 -8.54 0.40 7.78
N VAL A 202 -8.53 -0.89 7.47
CA VAL A 202 -7.93 -1.97 8.26
C VAL A 202 -7.21 -2.94 7.33
N GLY A 203 -6.05 -3.43 7.73
CA GLY A 203 -5.25 -4.37 6.93
C GLY A 203 -3.80 -3.92 6.73
N PHE A 204 -3.00 -4.80 6.14
CA PHE A 204 -1.57 -4.56 5.96
C PHE A 204 -1.28 -3.46 4.93
N ASP A 205 -2.13 -3.30 3.92
CA ASP A 205 -1.93 -2.32 2.83
C ASP A 205 -1.81 -0.87 3.34
N MET A 206 -2.51 -0.52 4.43
CA MET A 206 -2.42 0.81 5.03
C MET A 206 -1.04 1.12 5.62
N ILE A 207 -0.31 0.09 6.01
CA ILE A 207 0.94 0.16 6.76
C ILE A 207 2.09 -0.53 6.05
N SER A 208 1.91 -0.87 4.78
CA SER A 208 2.96 -1.45 3.94
C SER A 208 4.13 -0.46 3.82
N PRO A 209 5.37 -0.92 3.97
CA PRO A 209 6.55 -0.08 3.79
C PRO A 209 6.60 0.64 2.44
N LEU A 210 6.04 0.05 1.39
CA LEU A 210 5.96 0.69 0.06
C LEU A 210 5.13 1.98 0.06
N ASN A 211 4.30 2.21 1.09
CA ASN A 211 3.48 3.41 1.16
C ASN A 211 4.30 4.70 1.15
N LEU A 212 5.52 4.69 1.64
CA LEU A 212 6.40 5.87 1.63
C LEU A 212 6.88 6.27 0.23
N LEU A 213 6.69 5.41 -0.77
CA LEU A 213 6.99 5.71 -2.18
C LEU A 213 5.82 6.38 -2.92
N TYR A 214 4.69 6.61 -2.28
CA TYR A 214 3.54 7.29 -2.91
C TYR A 214 3.53 8.81 -2.67
N GLY A 215 4.70 9.41 -2.61
CA GLY A 215 4.86 10.86 -2.43
C GLY A 215 4.74 11.29 -0.97
N LYS A 216 4.25 12.52 -0.76
CA LYS A 216 4.09 13.05 0.60
C LYS A 216 3.02 12.27 1.36
N MET A 217 3.33 11.96 2.61
CA MET A 217 2.46 11.26 3.54
C MET A 217 1.66 12.27 4.39
N ASN A 218 0.60 11.80 5.04
CA ASN A 218 -0.12 12.60 6.03
C ASN A 218 0.83 13.20 7.07
N GLN A 219 0.62 14.46 7.42
CA GLN A 219 1.40 15.13 8.46
C GLN A 219 1.05 14.61 9.85
N ASN A 220 -0.22 14.33 10.10
CA ASN A 220 -0.75 13.86 11.37
C ASN A 220 -1.25 12.42 11.28
N LEU A 221 -1.46 11.80 12.44
CA LEU A 221 -2.13 10.51 12.57
C LEU A 221 -3.65 10.73 12.59
N PRO A 222 -4.44 9.95 11.82
CA PRO A 222 -5.90 10.05 11.88
C PRO A 222 -6.42 9.58 13.25
N THR A 223 -7.44 10.24 13.76
CA THR A 223 -8.14 9.85 14.99
C THR A 223 -9.46 9.17 14.70
N ARG A 224 -10.12 9.54 13.58
CA ARG A 224 -11.37 8.96 13.14
C ARG A 224 -11.43 8.84 11.63
N ALA A 225 -12.25 7.90 11.15
CA ALA A 225 -12.66 7.83 9.76
C ALA A 225 -14.13 7.43 9.67
N TYR A 226 -14.78 7.87 8.59
CA TYR A 226 -16.20 7.55 8.32
C TYR A 226 -16.29 7.06 6.89
N TRP A 227 -16.83 5.85 6.72
CA TRP A 227 -17.06 5.26 5.41
C TRP A 227 -18.51 5.46 4.99
N TYR A 228 -18.67 5.94 3.76
CA TYR A 228 -19.98 6.20 3.12
C TYR A 228 -20.11 5.34 1.87
N ASN A 229 -21.33 4.86 1.61
CA ASN A 229 -21.69 4.28 0.33
C ASN A 229 -22.42 5.36 -0.49
N VAL A 230 -21.84 5.76 -1.63
CA VAL A 230 -22.38 6.83 -2.48
C VAL A 230 -23.78 6.52 -3.03
N SER A 231 -24.11 5.24 -3.23
CA SER A 231 -25.44 4.82 -3.69
C SER A 231 -26.54 4.98 -2.63
N ALA A 232 -26.17 5.11 -1.36
CA ALA A 232 -27.08 5.37 -0.22
C ALA A 232 -26.95 6.81 0.33
N ALA A 233 -26.35 7.69 -0.38
CA ALA A 233 -26.11 9.15 -0.36
C ALA A 233 -25.92 9.89 0.97
N THR A 234 -26.23 9.35 2.15
CA THR A 234 -26.12 10.07 3.43
C THR A 234 -25.78 9.19 4.64
N ASP A 235 -25.82 7.86 4.50
CA ASP A 235 -25.68 7.00 5.66
C ASP A 235 -24.22 6.60 5.88
N ILE A 236 -23.71 6.87 7.08
CA ILE A 236 -22.42 6.37 7.52
C ILE A 236 -22.52 4.86 7.65
N CYS A 237 -21.83 4.13 6.75
CA CYS A 237 -21.83 2.67 6.76
C CYS A 237 -20.93 2.11 7.87
N ALA A 238 -19.81 2.77 8.15
CA ALA A 238 -18.94 2.42 9.27
C ALA A 238 -18.20 3.63 9.82
N GLU A 239 -17.93 3.59 11.12
CA GLU A 239 -17.12 4.54 11.87
C GLU A 239 -15.87 3.83 12.39
N TYR A 240 -14.73 4.49 12.29
CA TYR A 240 -13.44 3.98 12.78
C TYR A 240 -12.84 4.97 13.77
N THR A 241 -12.34 4.47 14.88
CA THR A 241 -11.57 5.27 15.85
C THR A 241 -10.17 4.69 15.97
N PHE A 242 -9.15 5.53 15.83
CA PHE A 242 -7.74 5.15 15.87
C PHE A 242 -7.11 5.60 17.20
N ARG A 243 -6.32 4.73 17.80
CA ARG A 243 -5.47 5.05 18.95
C ARG A 243 -4.07 4.47 18.71
N TYR A 244 -3.05 5.19 19.15
CA TYR A 244 -1.66 4.82 18.90
C TYR A 244 -0.90 4.72 20.22
N THR A 245 0.02 3.74 20.25
CA THR A 245 1.00 3.58 21.32
C THR A 245 2.38 3.91 20.76
N LEU A 246 3.07 4.86 21.42
CA LEU A 246 4.40 5.29 21.04
C LEU A 246 5.44 4.80 22.04
N THR A 247 6.61 4.44 21.54
CA THR A 247 7.83 4.22 22.34
C THR A 247 8.95 5.05 21.71
N GLY A 248 9.32 6.14 22.35
CA GLY A 248 10.15 7.18 21.72
C GLY A 248 9.45 7.74 20.47
N ASP A 249 10.15 7.78 19.36
CA ASP A 249 9.66 8.30 18.08
C ASP A 249 9.01 7.21 17.20
N TYR A 250 8.67 6.05 17.76
CA TYR A 250 8.11 4.93 17.02
C TYR A 250 6.70 4.59 17.47
N ILE A 251 5.82 4.32 16.52
CA ILE A 251 4.52 3.71 16.79
C ILE A 251 4.76 2.22 17.03
N THR A 252 4.58 1.77 18.26
CA THR A 252 4.74 0.35 18.63
C THR A 252 3.42 -0.40 18.71
N GLY A 253 2.30 0.33 18.72
CA GLY A 253 0.96 -0.25 18.69
C GLY A 253 -0.05 0.69 18.04
N MET A 254 -1.11 0.12 17.49
CA MET A 254 -2.28 0.85 16.99
C MET A 254 -3.53 0.04 17.26
N THR A 255 -4.56 0.68 17.77
CA THR A 255 -5.88 0.07 17.92
C THR A 255 -6.86 0.79 16.99
N ILE A 256 -7.63 0.02 16.24
CA ILE A 256 -8.73 0.53 15.41
C ILE A 256 -10.03 -0.10 15.92
N GLU A 257 -10.95 0.74 16.39
CA GLU A 257 -12.30 0.34 16.70
C GLU A 257 -13.19 0.63 15.50
N GLU A 258 -13.81 -0.41 14.95
CA GLU A 258 -14.74 -0.34 13.82
C GLU A 258 -16.15 -0.56 14.32
N LYS A 259 -17.05 0.35 14.01
CA LYS A 259 -18.49 0.23 14.24
C LYS A 259 -19.20 0.24 12.89
N ILE A 260 -19.73 -0.90 12.49
CA ILE A 260 -20.52 -1.05 11.26
C ILE A 260 -21.97 -0.76 11.60
N ASN A 261 -22.56 0.18 10.86
CA ASN A 261 -23.96 0.54 11.01
C ASN A 261 -24.85 -0.35 10.13
N PRO A 262 -26.09 -0.67 10.56
CA PRO A 262 -27.01 -1.48 9.79
C PRO A 262 -27.55 -0.68 8.59
N VAL A 263 -26.92 -0.85 7.43
CA VAL A 263 -27.31 -0.20 6.17
C VAL A 263 -27.51 -1.29 5.11
N ASN A 264 -28.60 -1.22 4.35
CA ASN A 264 -28.87 -2.10 3.21
C ASN A 264 -28.77 -3.62 3.50
N GLY A 265 -29.27 -4.08 4.66
CA GLY A 265 -29.25 -5.51 5.02
C GLY A 265 -27.95 -5.99 5.64
N VAL A 266 -26.97 -5.11 5.85
CA VAL A 266 -25.78 -5.41 6.64
C VAL A 266 -26.16 -5.36 8.11
N THR A 267 -25.76 -6.39 8.89
CA THR A 267 -25.97 -6.44 10.34
C THR A 267 -25.00 -5.48 11.03
N ALA A 268 -25.48 -4.81 12.10
CA ALA A 268 -24.60 -4.01 12.95
C ALA A 268 -23.49 -4.91 13.55
N GLU A 269 -22.26 -4.46 13.47
CA GLU A 269 -21.09 -5.18 13.97
C GLU A 269 -20.11 -4.20 14.63
N ASN A 270 -19.45 -4.63 15.71
CA ASN A 270 -18.34 -3.89 16.30
C ASN A 270 -17.10 -4.79 16.28
N ASN A 271 -16.01 -4.27 15.75
CA ASN A 271 -14.74 -4.97 15.70
C ASN A 271 -13.64 -4.11 16.32
N THR A 272 -12.69 -4.77 16.97
CA THR A 272 -11.46 -4.16 17.45
C THR A 272 -10.28 -4.83 16.77
N TYR A 273 -9.45 -4.02 16.12
CA TYR A 273 -8.20 -4.45 15.51
C TYR A 273 -7.05 -3.92 16.34
N GLU A 274 -6.17 -4.81 16.80
CA GLU A 274 -5.01 -4.46 17.59
C GLU A 274 -3.75 -4.80 16.81
N TYR A 275 -2.94 -3.79 16.51
CA TYR A 275 -1.68 -3.92 15.79
C TYR A 275 -0.51 -3.79 16.74
N ALA A 276 0.50 -4.64 16.55
CA ALA A 276 1.81 -4.47 17.17
C ALA A 276 2.89 -4.38 16.09
N PHE A 277 3.80 -3.42 16.25
CA PHE A 277 4.87 -3.12 15.32
C PHE A 277 6.21 -3.42 15.97
N VAL A 278 7.05 -4.20 15.30
CA VAL A 278 8.40 -4.55 15.74
C VAL A 278 9.40 -3.89 14.81
N TYR A 279 10.36 -3.19 15.40
CA TYR A 279 11.43 -2.49 14.69
C TYR A 279 12.79 -3.09 15.04
N ASN A 280 13.66 -3.19 14.05
CA ASN A 280 15.05 -3.54 14.28
C ASN A 280 15.83 -2.25 14.54
N PHE A 281 16.11 -1.97 15.79
CA PHE A 281 16.99 -0.88 16.19
C PHE A 281 18.45 -1.33 16.01
N VAL A 282 19.00 -1.12 14.83
CA VAL A 282 20.47 -1.22 14.69
C VAL A 282 21.04 -0.11 15.55
N ALA A 283 21.72 -0.48 16.65
CA ALA A 283 22.46 0.48 17.46
C ALA A 283 23.43 1.20 16.52
N GLU A 284 23.23 2.49 16.32
CA GLU A 284 24.20 3.33 15.64
C GLU A 284 25.49 3.21 16.45
N GLN A 285 26.46 2.49 15.93
CA GLN A 285 27.80 2.53 16.46
C GLN A 285 28.33 3.95 16.21
N LYS A 286 28.32 4.75 17.29
CA LYS A 286 28.95 6.08 17.33
C LYS A 286 30.44 5.96 17.23
#